data_266f268545876910e99e9f57ecf3e06b
#
_entry.id   266f268545876910e99e9f57ecf3e06b
#
_cell.length_a   1.000
_cell.length_b   1.000
_cell.length_c   1.000
_cell.angle_alpha   90.00
_cell.angle_beta   90.00
_cell.angle_gamma   90.00
#
_symmetry.space_group_name_H-M   'P 1'
#
loop_
_entity.id
_entity.type
_entity.pdbx_description
1 polymer ?
#
loop_
_entity_poly.entity_id
_entity_poly.type
_entity_poly.pdbx_seq_one_letter_code
_entity_poly.pdbx_strand_id
1 'polypeptide(L)'
;MILTLLLASFLASQPGQTSPPQAPDVETCLACHGDPSLSVTLPSGETRPLHVNLDTFRASVHGNKLSCTDCHQDMTSVPHEARPFKTLRDFTLAYYEQCKRCHFANYTKTLDSVHFKALERRDRMAPTCVDCHGAHDIAPPHEPRVRISQTCARCHQGVFDVFSKSVHGRFLEKSDDVPGCTDCHGVHAVAGPRDGDWRTRTPDLCSNCHANKTLMDKYGISTAVAKTYVADFHGMTASLQRSGSDRQTSVVALCTDCHGVHDITKVDEPGSRV
;
A
#
# COMPACT_ATOMS: atom_id res chain seq x y z
N MET A 1 -32.54 6.04 -79.37
CA MET A 1 -32.22 4.73 -78.80
C MET A 1 -31.59 4.98 -77.44
N ILE A 2 -32.35 4.79 -76.36
CA ILE A 2 -31.88 4.97 -74.98
C ILE A 2 -31.67 3.57 -74.41
N LEU A 3 -30.42 3.28 -74.05
CA LEU A 3 -30.00 1.97 -73.52
C LEU A 3 -30.07 2.05 -71.98
N THR A 4 -31.06 1.37 -71.38
CA THR A 4 -31.24 1.29 -69.95
C THR A 4 -30.39 0.15 -69.40
N LEU A 5 -29.34 0.50 -68.62
CA LEU A 5 -28.56 -0.51 -67.88
C LEU A 5 -29.27 -0.84 -66.54
N LEU A 6 -29.69 -2.07 -66.40
CA LEU A 6 -30.15 -2.67 -65.16
C LEU A 6 -28.94 -3.10 -64.31
N LEU A 7 -28.69 -2.38 -63.21
CA LEU A 7 -27.75 -2.81 -62.18
C LEU A 7 -28.45 -3.85 -61.29
N ALA A 8 -28.06 -5.10 -61.36
CA ALA A 8 -28.44 -6.13 -60.39
C ALA A 8 -27.58 -6.00 -59.11
N SER A 9 -28.17 -5.55 -58.02
CA SER A 9 -27.52 -5.51 -56.71
C SER A 9 -27.44 -6.90 -56.11
N PHE A 10 -26.26 -7.49 -56.09
CA PHE A 10 -25.95 -8.71 -55.32
C PHE A 10 -25.83 -8.35 -53.85
N LEU A 11 -26.87 -8.66 -53.06
CA LEU A 11 -26.81 -8.66 -51.58
C LEU A 11 -26.02 -9.90 -51.15
N ALA A 12 -24.70 -9.73 -50.93
CA ALA A 12 -23.90 -10.76 -50.28
C ALA A 12 -24.27 -10.79 -48.78
N SER A 13 -24.93 -11.90 -48.36
CA SER A 13 -25.16 -12.21 -46.96
C SER A 13 -23.81 -12.34 -46.25
N GLN A 14 -23.49 -11.41 -45.37
CA GLN A 14 -22.29 -11.51 -44.51
C GLN A 14 -22.49 -12.68 -43.54
N PRO A 15 -21.48 -13.54 -43.31
CA PRO A 15 -21.51 -14.56 -42.30
C PRO A 15 -21.65 -13.89 -40.92
N GLY A 16 -22.57 -14.37 -40.09
CA GLY A 16 -22.91 -13.82 -38.78
C GLY A 16 -21.64 -13.63 -37.93
N GLN A 17 -21.37 -12.40 -37.59
CA GLN A 17 -20.37 -12.07 -36.56
C GLN A 17 -20.92 -12.63 -35.24
N THR A 18 -20.35 -13.73 -34.79
CA THR A 18 -20.55 -14.19 -33.40
C THR A 18 -19.92 -13.15 -32.49
N SER A 19 -20.76 -12.43 -31.75
CA SER A 19 -20.30 -11.54 -30.70
C SER A 19 -19.36 -12.32 -29.76
N PRO A 20 -18.24 -11.74 -29.32
CA PRO A 20 -17.39 -12.41 -28.34
C PRO A 20 -18.23 -12.79 -27.11
N PRO A 21 -17.93 -13.92 -26.46
CA PRO A 21 -18.68 -14.34 -25.28
C PRO A 21 -18.65 -13.21 -24.26
N GLN A 22 -19.85 -12.80 -23.82
CA GLN A 22 -19.99 -11.75 -22.82
C GLN A 22 -19.43 -12.26 -21.51
N ALA A 23 -18.60 -11.46 -20.85
CA ALA A 23 -18.03 -11.81 -19.54
C ALA A 23 -19.17 -12.08 -18.53
N PRO A 24 -19.04 -13.09 -17.65
CA PRO A 24 -20.05 -13.37 -16.63
C PRO A 24 -20.33 -12.14 -15.77
N ASP A 25 -21.59 -11.88 -15.47
CA ASP A 25 -22.00 -10.83 -14.56
C ASP A 25 -21.75 -11.21 -13.09
N VAL A 26 -21.90 -10.24 -12.18
CA VAL A 26 -21.65 -10.42 -10.75
C VAL A 26 -22.60 -11.47 -10.15
N GLU A 27 -23.86 -11.46 -10.54
CA GLU A 27 -24.90 -12.38 -10.06
C GLU A 27 -24.58 -13.82 -10.43
N THR A 28 -24.10 -14.05 -11.63
CA THR A 28 -23.65 -15.36 -12.09
C THR A 28 -22.50 -15.91 -11.23
N CYS A 29 -21.53 -15.09 -10.88
CA CYS A 29 -20.43 -15.48 -10.00
C CYS A 29 -20.94 -15.79 -8.57
N LEU A 30 -21.84 -14.94 -8.06
CA LEU A 30 -22.36 -15.06 -6.70
C LEU A 30 -23.33 -16.24 -6.52
N ALA A 31 -23.85 -16.84 -7.59
CA ALA A 31 -24.63 -18.07 -7.49
C ALA A 31 -23.87 -19.20 -6.75
N CYS A 32 -22.53 -19.18 -6.82
CA CYS A 32 -21.67 -20.08 -6.04
C CYS A 32 -20.88 -19.31 -4.97
N HIS A 33 -20.21 -18.22 -5.36
CA HIS A 33 -19.34 -17.46 -4.46
C HIS A 33 -20.08 -16.63 -3.40
N GLY A 34 -21.40 -16.58 -3.44
CA GLY A 34 -22.25 -16.02 -2.37
C GLY A 34 -22.48 -16.96 -1.20
N ASP A 35 -22.15 -18.26 -1.32
CA ASP A 35 -22.30 -19.23 -0.24
C ASP A 35 -21.18 -19.12 0.79
N PRO A 36 -21.48 -18.77 2.08
CA PRO A 36 -20.48 -18.64 3.12
C PRO A 36 -19.72 -19.93 3.44
N SER A 37 -20.28 -21.09 3.10
CA SER A 37 -19.66 -22.39 3.34
C SER A 37 -18.69 -22.81 2.23
N LEU A 38 -18.71 -22.10 1.09
CA LEU A 38 -17.90 -22.46 -0.07
C LEU A 38 -16.42 -22.27 0.23
N SER A 39 -15.67 -23.35 0.17
CA SER A 39 -14.24 -23.35 0.41
C SER A 39 -13.55 -24.50 -0.34
N VAL A 40 -12.24 -24.42 -0.46
CA VAL A 40 -11.40 -25.49 -1.00
C VAL A 40 -10.20 -25.74 -0.10
N THR A 41 -9.83 -26.99 0.08
CA THR A 41 -8.57 -27.37 0.75
C THR A 41 -7.46 -27.45 -0.30
N LEU A 42 -6.40 -26.67 -0.10
CA LEU A 42 -5.25 -26.64 -0.98
C LEU A 42 -4.31 -27.82 -0.70
N PRO A 43 -3.40 -28.17 -1.65
CA PRO A 43 -2.40 -29.22 -1.42
C PRO A 43 -1.50 -29.01 -0.20
N SER A 44 -1.34 -27.77 0.27
CA SER A 44 -0.65 -27.42 1.53
C SER A 44 -1.41 -27.83 2.79
N GLY A 45 -2.68 -28.22 2.67
CA GLY A 45 -3.59 -28.42 3.80
C GLY A 45 -4.30 -27.12 4.26
N GLU A 46 -3.94 -25.96 3.70
CA GLU A 46 -4.63 -24.70 3.99
C GLU A 46 -6.05 -24.70 3.40
N THR A 47 -7.03 -24.21 4.16
CA THR A 47 -8.40 -23.99 3.64
C THR A 47 -8.51 -22.58 3.10
N ARG A 48 -8.93 -22.48 1.84
CA ARG A 48 -9.21 -21.22 1.18
C ARG A 48 -10.72 -20.98 1.11
N PRO A 49 -11.24 -19.95 1.80
CA PRO A 49 -12.60 -19.49 1.58
C PRO A 49 -12.76 -18.99 0.14
N LEU A 50 -13.83 -19.37 -0.51
CA LEU A 50 -14.19 -18.92 -1.86
C LEU A 50 -15.38 -17.96 -1.83
N HIS A 51 -15.98 -17.78 -0.66
CA HIS A 51 -17.10 -16.85 -0.43
C HIS A 51 -16.66 -15.39 -0.61
N VAL A 52 -17.50 -14.63 -1.29
CA VAL A 52 -17.40 -13.17 -1.40
C VAL A 52 -18.65 -12.54 -0.78
N ASN A 53 -18.48 -11.75 0.27
CA ASN A 53 -19.57 -10.98 0.84
C ASN A 53 -19.91 -9.80 -0.08
N LEU A 54 -21.09 -9.85 -0.69
CA LEU A 54 -21.53 -8.86 -1.68
C LEU A 54 -21.66 -7.45 -1.09
N ASP A 55 -22.16 -7.33 0.13
CA ASP A 55 -22.36 -6.02 0.78
C ASP A 55 -20.99 -5.38 1.07
N THR A 56 -20.05 -6.16 1.58
CA THR A 56 -18.66 -5.71 1.79
C THR A 56 -18.00 -5.30 0.47
N PHE A 57 -18.17 -6.10 -0.59
CA PHE A 57 -17.64 -5.75 -1.91
C PHE A 57 -18.26 -4.46 -2.44
N ARG A 58 -19.59 -4.31 -2.39
CA ARG A 58 -20.30 -3.11 -2.83
C ARG A 58 -19.92 -1.86 -2.03
N ALA A 59 -19.64 -2.01 -0.74
CA ALA A 59 -19.17 -0.93 0.12
C ALA A 59 -17.70 -0.54 -0.16
N SER A 60 -16.94 -1.37 -0.85
CA SER A 60 -15.55 -1.09 -1.22
C SER A 60 -15.45 0.03 -2.26
N VAL A 61 -14.24 0.62 -2.42
CA VAL A 61 -14.00 1.66 -3.43
C VAL A 61 -14.21 1.18 -4.88
N HIS A 62 -14.23 -0.14 -5.10
CA HIS A 62 -14.43 -0.77 -6.41
C HIS A 62 -15.86 -1.28 -6.63
N GLY A 63 -16.61 -1.56 -5.58
CA GLY A 63 -17.83 -2.35 -5.60
C GLY A 63 -18.98 -1.89 -6.52
N ASN A 64 -19.05 -0.60 -6.82
CA ASN A 64 -20.06 -0.06 -7.75
C ASN A 64 -19.45 0.36 -9.10
N LYS A 65 -18.20 -0.02 -9.38
CA LYS A 65 -17.44 0.43 -10.56
C LYS A 65 -16.88 -0.73 -11.37
N LEU A 66 -16.56 -1.84 -10.71
CA LEU A 66 -15.89 -2.99 -11.32
C LEU A 66 -16.71 -4.25 -11.11
N SER A 67 -16.60 -5.16 -12.07
CA SER A 67 -17.11 -6.53 -11.99
C SER A 67 -16.03 -7.50 -11.47
N CYS A 68 -16.42 -8.73 -11.19
CA CYS A 68 -15.48 -9.78 -10.77
C CYS A 68 -14.39 -10.01 -11.83
N THR A 69 -14.76 -10.02 -13.10
CA THR A 69 -13.88 -10.31 -14.24
C THR A 69 -12.93 -9.15 -14.59
N ASP A 70 -13.15 -7.95 -14.06
CA ASP A 70 -12.16 -6.87 -14.21
C ASP A 70 -10.83 -7.19 -13.51
N CYS A 71 -10.90 -7.95 -12.41
CA CYS A 71 -9.73 -8.44 -11.69
C CYS A 71 -9.43 -9.92 -12.00
N HIS A 72 -10.45 -10.76 -12.10
CA HIS A 72 -10.35 -12.20 -12.40
C HIS A 72 -10.53 -12.47 -13.90
N GLN A 73 -9.67 -11.86 -14.73
CA GLN A 73 -9.80 -11.91 -16.20
C GLN A 73 -9.68 -13.28 -16.82
N ASP A 74 -9.11 -14.19 -16.12
CA ASP A 74 -8.93 -15.57 -16.50
C ASP A 74 -10.18 -16.44 -16.23
N MET A 75 -11.23 -15.88 -15.58
CA MET A 75 -12.51 -16.50 -15.36
C MET A 75 -13.47 -16.14 -16.49
N THR A 76 -13.32 -16.83 -17.63
CA THR A 76 -14.06 -16.55 -18.88
C THR A 76 -15.33 -17.38 -19.04
N SER A 77 -15.56 -18.35 -18.18
CA SER A 77 -16.74 -19.25 -18.21
C SER A 77 -17.23 -19.55 -16.80
N VAL A 78 -18.52 -19.91 -16.70
CA VAL A 78 -19.16 -20.39 -15.46
C VAL A 78 -19.94 -21.66 -15.83
N PRO A 79 -19.70 -22.79 -15.13
CA PRO A 79 -18.68 -23.01 -14.12
C PRO A 79 -17.26 -22.97 -14.71
N HIS A 80 -16.26 -22.74 -13.85
CA HIS A 80 -14.85 -22.74 -14.20
C HIS A 80 -14.07 -23.79 -13.41
N GLU A 81 -12.92 -24.20 -13.93
CA GLU A 81 -12.06 -25.15 -13.23
C GLU A 81 -11.36 -24.51 -12.02
N ALA A 82 -11.07 -25.34 -11.01
CA ALA A 82 -10.28 -24.94 -9.89
C ALA A 82 -8.83 -24.63 -10.32
N ARG A 83 -8.27 -23.53 -9.77
CA ARG A 83 -6.88 -23.16 -10.05
C ARG A 83 -5.89 -24.05 -9.28
N PRO A 84 -4.81 -24.52 -9.92
CA PRO A 84 -3.85 -25.46 -9.33
C PRO A 84 -2.86 -24.77 -8.38
N PHE A 85 -3.30 -23.88 -7.51
CA PHE A 85 -2.45 -23.26 -6.50
C PHE A 85 -2.18 -24.23 -5.36
N LYS A 86 -0.93 -24.26 -4.89
CA LYS A 86 -0.51 -25.15 -3.80
C LYS A 86 -0.77 -24.54 -2.44
N THR A 87 -0.65 -23.22 -2.31
CA THR A 87 -0.79 -22.46 -1.07
C THR A 87 -1.65 -21.21 -1.27
N LEU A 88 -2.18 -20.63 -0.20
CA LEU A 88 -2.84 -19.32 -0.22
C LEU A 88 -1.90 -18.23 -0.78
N ARG A 89 -0.63 -18.33 -0.46
CA ARG A 89 0.36 -17.36 -0.93
C ARG A 89 0.61 -17.45 -2.43
N ASP A 90 0.57 -18.63 -3.04
CA ASP A 90 0.69 -18.77 -4.50
C ASP A 90 -0.45 -18.03 -5.20
N PHE A 91 -1.66 -18.12 -4.65
CA PHE A 91 -2.80 -17.40 -5.18
C PHE A 91 -2.61 -15.87 -5.07
N THR A 92 -2.21 -15.37 -3.91
CA THR A 92 -1.93 -13.95 -3.70
C THR A 92 -0.89 -13.42 -4.69
N LEU A 93 0.21 -14.17 -4.88
CA LEU A 93 1.28 -13.80 -5.79
C LEU A 93 0.86 -13.85 -7.27
N ALA A 94 -0.13 -14.65 -7.63
CA ALA A 94 -0.63 -14.72 -9.00
C ALA A 94 -1.55 -13.54 -9.35
N TYR A 95 -2.30 -13.01 -8.37
CA TYR A 95 -3.32 -12.01 -8.66
C TYR A 95 -2.96 -10.58 -8.28
N TYR A 96 -1.98 -10.33 -7.41
CA TYR A 96 -1.66 -8.96 -6.97
C TYR A 96 -1.28 -8.03 -8.12
N GLU A 97 -0.71 -8.56 -9.20
CA GLU A 97 -0.32 -7.77 -10.36
C GLU A 97 -1.50 -7.23 -11.19
N GLN A 98 -2.70 -7.74 -11.00
CA GLN A 98 -3.88 -7.21 -11.69
C GLN A 98 -4.14 -5.75 -11.31
N CYS A 99 -3.76 -5.35 -10.10
CA CYS A 99 -3.90 -3.98 -9.62
C CYS A 99 -3.15 -2.96 -10.49
N LYS A 100 -1.98 -3.32 -11.05
CA LYS A 100 -1.14 -2.42 -11.87
C LYS A 100 -1.81 -1.96 -13.15
N ARG A 101 -2.80 -2.68 -13.65
CA ARG A 101 -3.49 -2.35 -14.90
C ARG A 101 -4.21 -1.00 -14.84
N CYS A 102 -4.76 -0.67 -13.68
CA CYS A 102 -5.43 0.60 -13.42
C CYS A 102 -4.59 1.51 -12.50
N HIS A 103 -3.84 0.94 -11.57
CA HIS A 103 -3.03 1.65 -10.57
C HIS A 103 -1.53 1.69 -10.93
N PHE A 104 -1.20 1.85 -12.22
CA PHE A 104 0.18 1.81 -12.72
C PHE A 104 1.09 2.82 -12.02
N ALA A 105 0.62 4.05 -11.79
CA ALA A 105 1.42 5.09 -11.11
C ALA A 105 1.76 4.74 -9.65
N ASN A 106 0.88 4.02 -8.94
CA ASN A 106 1.16 3.53 -7.61
C ASN A 106 2.08 2.30 -7.66
N TYR A 107 1.86 1.41 -8.62
CA TYR A 107 2.73 0.26 -8.84
C TYR A 107 4.18 0.68 -9.08
N THR A 108 4.43 1.66 -9.96
CA THR A 108 5.79 2.14 -10.24
C THR A 108 6.49 2.68 -8.98
N LYS A 109 5.76 3.35 -8.07
CA LYS A 109 6.31 3.77 -6.79
C LYS A 109 6.72 2.60 -5.90
N THR A 110 6.03 1.46 -5.99
CA THR A 110 6.38 0.29 -5.17
C THR A 110 7.71 -0.33 -5.55
N LEU A 111 8.19 -0.13 -6.78
CA LEU A 111 9.47 -0.68 -7.26
C LEU A 111 10.67 -0.21 -6.43
N ASP A 112 10.59 0.97 -5.83
CA ASP A 112 11.61 1.52 -4.94
C ASP A 112 11.48 1.03 -3.48
N SER A 113 10.38 0.33 -3.16
CA SER A 113 10.08 -0.13 -1.80
C SER A 113 11.00 -1.26 -1.35
N VAL A 114 11.34 -1.26 -0.05
CA VAL A 114 12.03 -2.42 0.58
C VAL A 114 11.21 -3.70 0.48
N HIS A 115 9.89 -3.60 0.46
CA HIS A 115 8.99 -4.74 0.30
C HIS A 115 9.07 -5.33 -1.11
N PHE A 116 9.11 -4.49 -2.14
CA PHE A 116 9.25 -4.96 -3.52
C PHE A 116 10.63 -5.58 -3.75
N LYS A 117 11.69 -4.96 -3.24
CA LYS A 117 13.05 -5.54 -3.27
C LYS A 117 13.12 -6.93 -2.59
N ALA A 118 12.33 -7.15 -1.52
CA ALA A 118 12.21 -8.45 -0.90
C ALA A 118 11.45 -9.44 -1.81
N LEU A 119 10.38 -8.99 -2.44
CA LEU A 119 9.59 -9.80 -3.38
C LEU A 119 10.43 -10.24 -4.59
N GLU A 120 11.26 -9.35 -5.16
CA GLU A 120 12.20 -9.66 -6.24
C GLU A 120 13.21 -10.74 -5.83
N ARG A 121 13.64 -10.74 -4.58
CA ARG A 121 14.48 -11.81 -4.00
C ARG A 121 13.72 -13.09 -3.69
N ARG A 122 12.45 -13.18 -4.12
CA ARG A 122 11.55 -14.32 -3.89
C ARG A 122 11.24 -14.59 -2.41
N ASP A 123 11.31 -13.55 -1.58
CA ASP A 123 10.82 -13.64 -0.22
C ASP A 123 9.29 -13.76 -0.24
N ARG A 124 8.81 -14.94 0.07
CA ARG A 124 7.37 -15.24 0.05
C ARG A 124 6.58 -14.53 1.14
N MET A 125 7.25 -13.98 2.16
CA MET A 125 6.62 -13.20 3.22
C MET A 125 6.52 -11.71 2.86
N ALA A 126 7.20 -11.25 1.80
CA ALA A 126 7.13 -9.86 1.36
C ALA A 126 5.69 -9.48 0.98
N PRO A 127 5.12 -8.37 1.51
CA PRO A 127 3.74 -8.00 1.25
C PRO A 127 3.53 -7.56 -0.20
N THR A 128 2.33 -7.82 -0.69
CA THR A 128 1.81 -7.38 -1.99
C THR A 128 0.71 -6.33 -1.79
N CYS A 129 0.12 -5.84 -2.87
CA CYS A 129 -0.97 -4.84 -2.79
C CYS A 129 -2.11 -5.31 -1.88
N VAL A 130 -2.53 -6.56 -2.01
CA VAL A 130 -3.68 -7.10 -1.26
C VAL A 130 -3.37 -7.34 0.23
N ASP A 131 -2.12 -7.52 0.59
CA ASP A 131 -1.73 -7.68 2.01
C ASP A 131 -1.95 -6.38 2.80
N CYS A 132 -1.85 -5.23 2.13
CA CYS A 132 -2.09 -3.91 2.73
C CYS A 132 -3.52 -3.41 2.53
N HIS A 133 -4.07 -3.60 1.33
CA HIS A 133 -5.33 -2.99 0.94
C HIS A 133 -6.54 -3.91 1.02
N GLY A 134 -6.35 -5.23 1.19
CA GLY A 134 -7.42 -6.21 0.99
C GLY A 134 -7.66 -6.49 -0.50
N ALA A 135 -8.74 -7.21 -0.80
CA ALA A 135 -9.11 -7.58 -2.16
C ALA A 135 -10.55 -7.20 -2.51
N HIS A 136 -11.51 -7.71 -1.74
CA HIS A 136 -12.94 -7.46 -1.97
C HIS A 136 -13.52 -6.39 -1.03
N ASP A 137 -12.75 -5.92 -0.06
CA ASP A 137 -13.11 -5.01 1.03
C ASP A 137 -12.25 -3.74 1.06
N ILE A 138 -11.73 -3.33 -0.09
CA ILE A 138 -10.81 -2.20 -0.18
C ILE A 138 -11.49 -0.91 0.28
N ALA A 139 -11.06 -0.39 1.42
CA ALA A 139 -11.55 0.86 1.97
C ALA A 139 -10.78 2.07 1.42
N PRO A 140 -11.36 3.28 1.51
CA PRO A 140 -10.63 4.52 1.26
C PRO A 140 -9.36 4.57 2.13
N PRO A 141 -8.21 5.02 1.59
CA PRO A 141 -6.91 4.85 2.24
C PRO A 141 -6.69 5.71 3.48
N HIS A 142 -7.52 6.70 3.73
CA HIS A 142 -7.27 7.74 4.74
C HIS A 142 -8.13 7.67 6.00
N GLU A 143 -9.03 6.70 6.13
CA GLU A 143 -10.01 6.69 7.22
C GLU A 143 -10.11 5.33 7.92
N PRO A 144 -9.86 5.30 9.22
CA PRO A 144 -9.10 6.26 10.02
C PRO A 144 -7.58 6.05 9.85
N ARG A 145 -6.75 7.09 10.05
CA ARG A 145 -5.28 7.03 9.89
C ARG A 145 -4.61 5.93 10.71
N VAL A 146 -5.10 5.67 11.91
CA VAL A 146 -4.58 4.58 12.76
C VAL A 146 -4.65 3.22 12.07
N ARG A 147 -5.65 2.99 11.22
CA ARG A 147 -5.82 1.74 10.47
C ARG A 147 -4.62 1.42 9.59
N ILE A 148 -3.97 2.44 9.03
CA ILE A 148 -2.75 2.26 8.22
C ILE A 148 -1.64 1.65 9.10
N SER A 149 -1.40 2.22 10.27
CA SER A 149 -0.38 1.72 11.20
C SER A 149 -0.72 0.34 11.74
N GLN A 150 -2.00 0.04 12.00
CA GLN A 150 -2.48 -1.30 12.38
C GLN A 150 -2.28 -2.32 11.26
N THR A 151 -2.40 -1.92 9.99
CA THR A 151 -2.07 -2.78 8.86
C THR A 151 -0.58 -3.13 8.83
N CYS A 152 0.29 -2.18 9.09
CA CYS A 152 1.74 -2.44 9.22
C CYS A 152 2.03 -3.39 10.39
N ALA A 153 1.31 -3.24 11.52
CA ALA A 153 1.46 -4.06 12.72
C ALA A 153 1.19 -5.55 12.47
N ARG A 154 0.39 -5.91 11.46
CA ARG A 154 0.12 -7.32 11.13
C ARG A 154 1.39 -8.14 10.87
N CYS A 155 2.46 -7.48 10.41
CA CYS A 155 3.77 -8.10 10.21
C CYS A 155 4.84 -7.49 11.12
N HIS A 156 4.70 -6.20 11.50
CA HIS A 156 5.67 -5.44 12.29
C HIS A 156 5.17 -5.18 13.72
N GLN A 157 4.52 -6.17 14.35
CA GLN A 157 3.89 -6.03 15.67
C GLN A 157 4.85 -5.50 16.74
N GLY A 158 6.07 -6.05 16.83
CA GLY A 158 7.05 -5.61 17.84
C GLY A 158 7.44 -4.13 17.72
N VAL A 159 7.54 -3.63 16.48
CA VAL A 159 7.80 -2.20 16.24
C VAL A 159 6.58 -1.36 16.61
N PHE A 160 5.39 -1.83 16.26
CA PHE A 160 4.14 -1.16 16.61
C PHE A 160 3.92 -1.07 18.12
N ASP A 161 4.25 -2.13 18.87
CA ASP A 161 4.14 -2.17 20.34
C ASP A 161 5.05 -1.12 21.02
N VAL A 162 6.22 -0.87 20.44
CA VAL A 162 7.13 0.19 20.90
C VAL A 162 6.60 1.56 20.49
N PHE A 163 6.22 1.72 19.22
CA PHE A 163 5.72 2.99 18.68
C PHE A 163 4.45 3.46 19.39
N SER A 164 3.51 2.57 19.68
CA SER A 164 2.24 2.90 20.36
C SER A 164 2.42 3.53 21.74
N LYS A 165 3.57 3.29 22.39
CA LYS A 165 3.95 3.88 23.69
C LYS A 165 4.70 5.20 23.55
N SER A 166 5.16 5.56 22.36
CA SER A 166 5.87 6.81 22.11
C SER A 166 4.95 8.04 22.18
N VAL A 167 5.55 9.23 22.20
CA VAL A 167 4.77 10.51 22.18
C VAL A 167 3.89 10.63 20.92
N HIS A 168 4.30 10.04 19.80
CA HIS A 168 3.51 10.04 18.58
C HIS A 168 2.41 8.97 18.61
N GLY A 169 2.76 7.75 18.97
CA GLY A 169 1.84 6.61 18.95
C GLY A 169 0.69 6.70 19.96
N ARG A 170 0.94 7.26 21.14
CA ARG A 170 -0.10 7.45 22.17
C ARG A 170 -1.28 8.34 21.73
N PHE A 171 -1.08 9.17 20.75
CA PHE A 171 -2.09 10.10 20.25
C PHE A 171 -2.62 9.74 18.84
N LEU A 172 -2.12 8.68 18.22
CA LEU A 172 -2.46 8.30 16.83
C LEU A 172 -3.97 8.07 16.61
N GLU A 173 -4.68 7.57 17.63
CA GLU A 173 -6.14 7.37 17.55
C GLU A 173 -6.94 8.66 17.85
N LYS A 174 -6.29 9.66 18.42
CA LYS A 174 -6.95 10.86 18.96
C LYS A 174 -6.72 12.10 18.10
N SER A 175 -5.72 12.09 17.25
CA SER A 175 -5.32 13.27 16.49
C SER A 175 -4.66 12.89 15.16
N ASP A 176 -5.07 13.56 14.10
CA ASP A 176 -4.44 13.49 12.78
C ASP A 176 -3.15 14.33 12.69
N ASP A 177 -2.84 15.10 13.72
CA ASP A 177 -1.64 15.94 13.78
C ASP A 177 -0.36 15.13 14.09
N VAL A 178 -0.48 13.89 14.59
CA VAL A 178 0.67 13.04 14.89
C VAL A 178 1.01 12.11 13.72
N PRO A 179 2.31 11.80 13.49
CA PRO A 179 2.71 10.93 12.42
C PRO A 179 2.36 9.45 12.72
N GLY A 180 1.89 8.73 11.69
CA GLY A 180 1.84 7.27 11.68
C GLY A 180 3.03 6.67 10.95
N CYS A 181 3.01 5.36 10.72
CA CYS A 181 4.13 4.65 10.08
C CYS A 181 4.49 5.23 8.70
N THR A 182 3.49 5.54 7.89
CA THR A 182 3.68 6.01 6.51
C THR A 182 4.18 7.44 6.39
N ASP A 183 4.00 8.27 7.42
CA ASP A 183 4.51 9.65 7.40
C ASP A 183 6.03 9.68 7.48
N CYS A 184 6.62 8.65 8.10
CA CYS A 184 8.06 8.49 8.18
C CYS A 184 8.60 7.59 7.05
N HIS A 185 7.97 6.45 6.80
CA HIS A 185 8.48 5.43 5.90
C HIS A 185 8.00 5.56 4.45
N GLY A 186 7.06 6.45 4.17
CA GLY A 186 6.38 6.54 2.89
C GLY A 186 5.29 5.47 2.73
N VAL A 187 4.54 5.56 1.63
CA VAL A 187 3.37 4.70 1.38
C VAL A 187 3.74 3.56 0.42
N HIS A 188 3.85 3.83 -0.87
CA HIS A 188 4.15 2.81 -1.87
C HIS A 188 5.67 2.60 -2.03
N ALA A 189 6.46 3.66 -1.98
CA ALA A 189 7.91 3.60 -1.93
C ALA A 189 8.39 3.51 -0.46
N VAL A 190 8.01 2.42 0.23
CA VAL A 190 8.34 2.26 1.65
C VAL A 190 9.84 2.15 1.82
N ALA A 191 10.42 3.13 2.52
CA ALA A 191 11.84 3.17 2.81
C ALA A 191 12.18 2.43 4.11
N GLY A 192 13.30 1.74 4.12
CA GLY A 192 13.79 0.98 5.26
C GLY A 192 15.05 1.58 5.88
N PRO A 193 15.41 1.16 7.10
CA PRO A 193 16.58 1.70 7.82
C PRO A 193 17.92 1.37 7.15
N ARG A 194 17.91 0.45 6.18
CA ARG A 194 19.10 0.07 5.39
C ARG A 194 19.18 0.76 4.03
N ASP A 195 18.18 1.58 3.68
CA ASP A 195 18.30 2.42 2.49
C ASP A 195 19.35 3.50 2.77
N GLY A 196 20.34 3.65 1.86
CA GLY A 196 21.60 4.32 2.14
C GLY A 196 21.50 5.78 2.60
N ASP A 197 20.39 6.47 2.33
CA ASP A 197 20.17 7.86 2.72
C ASP A 197 19.15 8.03 3.86
N TRP A 198 18.57 6.93 4.37
CA TRP A 198 17.50 6.99 5.37
C TRP A 198 17.90 7.82 6.59
N ARG A 199 19.05 7.51 7.18
CA ARG A 199 19.52 8.18 8.39
C ARG A 199 19.73 9.68 8.17
N THR A 200 20.35 10.07 7.06
CA THR A 200 20.66 11.47 6.74
C THR A 200 19.45 12.32 6.39
N ARG A 201 18.31 11.70 6.05
CA ARG A 201 17.03 12.37 5.78
C ARG A 201 16.22 12.67 7.04
N THR A 202 16.57 12.09 8.19
CA THR A 202 15.77 12.24 9.42
C THR A 202 15.61 13.67 9.89
N PRO A 203 16.59 14.59 9.80
CA PRO A 203 16.39 15.99 10.17
C PRO A 203 15.28 16.68 9.35
N ASP A 204 15.26 16.45 8.03
CA ASP A 204 14.22 17.04 7.17
C ASP A 204 12.87 16.41 7.48
N LEU A 205 12.82 15.10 7.65
CA LEU A 205 11.63 14.36 7.99
C LEU A 205 10.99 14.87 9.30
N CYS A 206 11.78 15.03 10.34
CA CYS A 206 11.30 15.56 11.62
C CYS A 206 10.87 17.03 11.50
N SER A 207 11.64 17.83 10.74
CA SER A 207 11.37 19.25 10.55
C SER A 207 10.09 19.54 9.77
N ASN A 208 9.59 18.61 8.95
CA ASN A 208 8.31 18.77 8.25
C ASN A 208 7.17 19.14 9.22
N CYS A 209 7.19 18.58 10.43
CA CYS A 209 6.23 18.92 11.50
C CYS A 209 6.84 19.86 12.52
N HIS A 210 8.04 19.56 13.05
CA HIS A 210 8.65 20.31 14.17
C HIS A 210 9.13 21.72 13.80
N ALA A 211 9.24 22.08 12.52
CA ALA A 211 9.44 23.45 12.07
C ALA A 211 8.13 24.16 11.70
N ASN A 212 7.00 23.47 11.69
CA ASN A 212 5.70 24.06 11.39
C ASN A 212 5.13 24.75 12.62
N LYS A 213 5.19 26.08 12.63
CA LYS A 213 4.74 26.90 13.78
C LYS A 213 3.26 26.70 14.11
N THR A 214 2.40 26.63 13.10
CA THR A 214 0.96 26.48 13.32
C THR A 214 0.63 25.15 14.00
N LEU A 215 1.33 24.08 13.63
CA LEU A 215 1.16 22.77 14.22
C LEU A 215 1.75 22.71 15.64
N MET A 216 2.97 23.19 15.81
CA MET A 216 3.69 23.09 17.09
C MET A 216 3.08 23.99 18.19
N ASP A 217 2.53 25.15 17.84
CA ASP A 217 1.85 26.04 18.79
C ASP A 217 0.65 25.35 19.46
N LYS A 218 -0.06 24.46 18.78
CA LYS A 218 -1.18 23.69 19.35
C LYS A 218 -0.76 22.84 20.56
N TYR A 219 0.50 22.42 20.58
CA TYR A 219 1.05 21.51 21.59
C TYR A 219 2.05 22.19 22.54
N GLY A 220 2.23 23.51 22.40
CA GLY A 220 3.21 24.27 23.19
C GLY A 220 4.66 23.88 22.90
N ILE A 221 4.95 23.34 21.73
CA ILE A 221 6.28 22.91 21.32
C ILE A 221 6.98 24.03 20.55
N SER A 222 8.21 24.37 20.98
CA SER A 222 9.01 25.38 20.28
C SER A 222 9.55 24.90 18.94
N THR A 223 9.35 25.69 17.89
CA THR A 223 10.01 25.45 16.59
C THR A 223 11.47 25.90 16.56
N ALA A 224 11.98 26.53 17.64
CA ALA A 224 13.37 26.94 17.73
C ALA A 224 14.34 25.75 17.65
N VAL A 225 13.91 24.57 18.12
CA VAL A 225 14.72 23.33 18.08
C VAL A 225 15.23 23.02 16.67
N ALA A 226 14.34 23.05 15.67
CA ALA A 226 14.75 22.78 14.29
C ALA A 226 15.74 23.84 13.76
N LYS A 227 15.50 25.12 14.06
CA LYS A 227 16.40 26.21 13.67
C LYS A 227 17.75 26.10 14.35
N THR A 228 17.78 25.80 15.66
CA THR A 228 19.01 25.64 16.43
C THR A 228 19.83 24.48 15.91
N TYR A 229 19.18 23.33 15.65
CA TYR A 229 19.87 22.16 15.09
C TYR A 229 20.52 22.47 13.74
N VAL A 230 19.82 23.11 12.81
CA VAL A 230 20.35 23.43 11.46
C VAL A 230 21.54 24.42 11.56
N ALA A 231 21.55 25.30 12.57
CA ALA A 231 22.59 26.30 12.77
C ALA A 231 23.76 25.82 13.60
N ASP A 232 23.65 24.66 14.28
CA ASP A 232 24.73 24.14 15.11
C ASP A 232 25.70 23.25 14.30
N PHE A 233 26.79 22.81 14.98
CA PHE A 233 27.82 21.97 14.38
C PHE A 233 27.22 20.66 13.76
N HIS A 234 26.29 20.02 14.44
CA HIS A 234 25.71 18.76 13.97
C HIS A 234 24.90 18.99 12.69
N GLY A 235 23.99 19.95 12.66
CA GLY A 235 23.14 20.24 11.52
C GLY A 235 23.92 20.77 10.32
N MET A 236 24.88 21.66 10.52
CA MET A 236 25.75 22.15 9.46
C MET A 236 26.55 21.00 8.83
N THR A 237 27.16 20.15 9.67
CA THR A 237 27.97 19.03 9.18
C THR A 237 27.08 17.98 8.47
N ALA A 238 25.89 17.68 8.99
CA ALA A 238 24.92 16.81 8.32
C ALA A 238 24.51 17.35 6.93
N SER A 239 24.33 18.68 6.81
CA SER A 239 24.01 19.34 5.55
C SER A 239 25.15 19.22 4.53
N LEU A 240 26.38 19.44 4.94
CA LEU A 240 27.54 19.29 4.08
C LEU A 240 27.76 17.87 3.59
N GLN A 241 27.56 16.88 4.48
CA GLN A 241 27.67 15.45 4.12
C GLN A 241 26.58 15.01 3.12
N ARG A 242 25.36 15.56 3.19
CA ARG A 242 24.31 15.29 2.21
C ARG A 242 24.64 15.81 0.81
N SER A 243 25.40 16.89 0.72
CA SER A 243 25.81 17.51 -0.54
C SER A 243 27.03 16.81 -1.18
N GLY A 244 27.74 15.97 -0.43
CA GLY A 244 28.90 15.23 -0.90
C GLY A 244 28.56 13.92 -1.61
N SER A 245 29.55 13.39 -2.34
CA SER A 245 29.44 12.10 -3.05
C SER A 245 29.40 10.88 -2.13
N ASP A 246 29.83 11.04 -0.87
CA ASP A 246 29.94 9.95 0.11
C ASP A 246 28.79 10.00 1.12
N ARG A 247 27.62 9.53 0.69
CA ARG A 247 26.36 9.57 1.47
C ARG A 247 26.27 8.51 2.57
N GLN A 248 27.22 7.60 2.65
CA GLN A 248 27.03 6.34 3.37
C GLN A 248 27.46 6.35 4.84
N THR A 249 28.25 7.30 5.30
CA THR A 249 28.78 7.32 6.66
C THR A 249 28.70 8.69 7.31
N SER A 250 27.47 9.16 7.61
CA SER A 250 27.35 10.29 8.52
C SER A 250 27.71 9.85 9.94
N VAL A 251 28.84 10.34 10.46
CA VAL A 251 29.28 10.18 11.87
C VAL A 251 28.69 11.25 12.78
N VAL A 252 27.91 12.16 12.23
CA VAL A 252 27.27 13.27 12.93
C VAL A 252 26.01 12.84 13.62
N ALA A 253 25.75 13.34 14.83
CA ALA A 253 24.49 13.09 15.54
C ALA A 253 23.31 13.73 14.81
N LEU A 254 22.28 12.95 14.59
CA LEU A 254 21.01 13.33 13.99
C LEU A 254 19.90 13.25 15.05
N CYS A 255 18.71 13.77 14.76
CA CYS A 255 17.60 13.81 15.70
C CYS A 255 17.33 12.43 16.35
N THR A 256 17.38 11.37 15.58
CA THR A 256 17.12 9.99 16.04
C THR A 256 18.20 9.40 16.94
N ASP A 257 19.42 9.92 16.93
CA ASP A 257 20.50 9.41 17.78
C ASP A 257 20.29 9.81 19.24
N CYS A 258 19.66 10.98 19.45
CA CYS A 258 19.31 11.46 20.78
C CYS A 258 17.90 11.09 21.20
N HIS A 259 16.91 11.28 20.31
CA HIS A 259 15.49 11.08 20.64
C HIS A 259 14.96 9.65 20.45
N GLY A 260 15.73 8.77 19.83
CA GLY A 260 15.23 7.45 19.41
C GLY A 260 14.45 7.50 18.10
N VAL A 261 13.84 6.39 17.72
CA VAL A 261 13.12 6.25 16.44
C VAL A 261 11.64 5.93 16.68
N HIS A 262 11.35 4.76 17.21
CA HIS A 262 9.99 4.33 17.48
C HIS A 262 9.59 4.52 18.94
N ASP A 263 10.53 4.75 19.84
CA ASP A 263 10.41 4.89 21.28
C ASP A 263 10.57 6.33 21.78
N ILE A 264 10.27 7.30 20.93
CA ILE A 264 10.43 8.72 21.25
C ILE A 264 9.56 9.09 22.46
N THR A 265 10.20 9.64 23.51
CA THR A 265 9.56 10.17 24.72
C THR A 265 9.70 11.68 24.78
N LYS A 266 8.90 12.34 25.63
CA LYS A 266 9.11 13.76 25.93
C LYS A 266 10.43 13.92 26.69
N VAL A 267 11.11 15.05 26.48
CA VAL A 267 12.41 15.34 27.11
C VAL A 267 12.32 15.42 28.64
N ASP A 268 11.16 15.76 29.19
CA ASP A 268 10.87 15.87 30.63
C ASP A 268 10.30 14.57 31.24
N GLU A 269 10.08 13.52 30.44
CA GLU A 269 9.60 12.23 30.95
C GLU A 269 10.75 11.38 31.49
N PRO A 270 10.50 10.63 32.60
CA PRO A 270 11.46 9.66 33.09
C PRO A 270 11.82 8.62 32.02
N GLY A 271 13.12 8.41 31.81
CA GLY A 271 13.63 7.50 30.77
C GLY A 271 13.82 8.14 29.40
N SER A 272 13.65 9.46 29.27
CA SER A 272 14.10 10.21 28.09
C SER A 272 15.60 10.01 27.87
N ARG A 273 16.00 9.98 26.60
CA ARG A 273 17.43 9.87 26.20
C ARG A 273 18.14 11.23 26.17
N VAL A 274 17.40 12.32 26.31
CA VAL A 274 17.86 13.71 26.28
C VAL A 274 17.40 14.46 27.54
#